data_843762fca4ca824c9485e67c41ef5619
#
_entry.id   843762fca4ca824c9485e67c41ef5619
#
_cell.length_a   1.000
_cell.length_b   1.000
_cell.length_c   1.000
_cell.angle_alpha   90.00
_cell.angle_beta   90.00
_cell.angle_gamma   90.00
#
_symmetry.space_group_name_H-M   'P 1'
#
loop_
_entity.id
_entity.type
_entity.pdbx_description
1 polymer ?
#
loop_
_entity_poly.entity_id
_entity_poly.type
_entity_poly.pdbx_seq_one_letter_code
_entity_poly.pdbx_strand_id
1 'polypeptide(L)'
;MSRLVVAIAGVLAGAVMLAGCGGGEQQQQTGLKGFTRDPIPQVGDVSLPDVGPGGAGRSMPMRAAPGQLLVVYFGFASCPDICPTTLSDVRAALKRLPADQRERVQVAMVTVDPKRDTAAVMRKYVGHFFDSWRAYRTTDAAALARAEKAFGASHSTTPAKGGGYDVVHSAFTYVVDDQGRLLVEWPFAMPRRDISADLSTILEEDTNQ
;
A
#
# COMPACT_ATOMS: atom_id res chain seq x y z
N MET A 1 -34.17 -71.97 -43.19
CA MET A 1 -33.99 -71.75 -41.74
C MET A 1 -32.75 -70.81 -41.59
N SER A 2 -32.95 -69.54 -41.73
CA SER A 2 -31.85 -68.55 -41.66
C SER A 2 -32.07 -67.73 -40.42
N ARG A 3 -31.05 -67.70 -39.56
CA ARG A 3 -30.99 -66.81 -38.36
C ARG A 3 -30.27 -65.51 -38.70
N LEU A 4 -31.04 -64.44 -38.64
CA LEU A 4 -30.57 -63.08 -38.80
C LEU A 4 -29.87 -62.65 -37.53
N VAL A 5 -28.56 -62.24 -37.62
CA VAL A 5 -27.78 -61.66 -36.53
C VAL A 5 -27.78 -60.21 -36.74
N VAL A 6 -28.41 -59.43 -35.87
CA VAL A 6 -28.38 -57.98 -35.87
C VAL A 6 -27.18 -57.54 -35.02
N ALA A 7 -26.21 -56.86 -35.64
CA ALA A 7 -25.08 -56.22 -34.96
C ALA A 7 -25.49 -54.82 -34.51
N ILE A 8 -25.50 -54.56 -33.23
CA ILE A 8 -25.70 -53.21 -32.67
C ILE A 8 -24.35 -52.54 -32.55
N ALA A 9 -24.14 -51.51 -33.37
CA ALA A 9 -22.97 -50.65 -33.28
C ALA A 9 -23.20 -49.59 -32.19
N GLY A 10 -22.46 -49.72 -31.07
CA GLY A 10 -22.46 -48.74 -30.02
C GLY A 10 -21.57 -47.52 -30.39
N VAL A 11 -22.17 -46.37 -30.49
CA VAL A 11 -21.47 -45.10 -30.64
C VAL A 11 -21.03 -44.62 -29.26
N LEU A 12 -19.72 -44.69 -28.96
CA LEU A 12 -19.11 -44.01 -27.80
C LEU A 12 -18.97 -42.53 -28.12
N ALA A 13 -19.83 -41.70 -27.54
CA ALA A 13 -19.65 -40.26 -27.49
C ALA A 13 -18.60 -39.91 -26.45
N GLY A 14 -17.38 -39.58 -26.88
CA GLY A 14 -16.32 -39.07 -26.03
C GLY A 14 -16.62 -37.64 -25.61
N ALA A 15 -16.96 -37.40 -24.35
CA ALA A 15 -17.04 -36.08 -23.76
C ALA A 15 -15.64 -35.57 -23.51
N VAL A 16 -15.16 -34.63 -24.35
CA VAL A 16 -13.94 -33.84 -24.13
C VAL A 16 -14.25 -32.80 -23.08
N MET A 17 -13.83 -33.04 -21.84
CA MET A 17 -13.80 -32.01 -20.78
C MET A 17 -12.67 -31.02 -21.11
N LEU A 18 -13.01 -29.84 -21.65
CA LEU A 18 -12.10 -28.70 -21.68
C LEU A 18 -11.95 -28.18 -20.24
N ALA A 19 -10.87 -28.60 -19.59
CA ALA A 19 -10.41 -27.97 -18.36
C ALA A 19 -9.90 -26.57 -18.73
N GLY A 20 -10.76 -25.56 -18.63
CA GLY A 20 -10.42 -24.16 -18.72
C GLY A 20 -9.54 -23.77 -17.53
N CYS A 21 -8.22 -23.67 -17.75
CA CYS A 21 -7.33 -22.95 -16.83
C CYS A 21 -7.65 -21.46 -16.89
N GLY A 22 -8.72 -21.04 -16.24
CA GLY A 22 -8.95 -19.65 -15.88
C GLY A 22 -8.18 -19.36 -14.60
N GLY A 23 -6.93 -18.97 -14.70
CA GLY A 23 -6.18 -18.34 -13.61
C GLY A 23 -6.76 -16.95 -13.34
N GLY A 24 -7.95 -16.87 -12.78
CA GLY A 24 -8.44 -15.68 -12.09
C GLY A 24 -7.71 -15.62 -10.76
N GLU A 25 -6.86 -14.61 -10.56
CA GLU A 25 -6.42 -14.23 -9.23
C GLU A 25 -7.68 -14.04 -8.38
N GLN A 26 -7.96 -15.01 -7.53
CA GLN A 26 -9.00 -14.88 -6.52
C GLN A 26 -8.53 -13.81 -5.54
N GLN A 27 -9.01 -12.58 -5.72
CA GLN A 27 -8.96 -11.58 -4.66
C GLN A 27 -9.66 -12.21 -3.44
N GLN A 28 -8.86 -12.59 -2.47
CA GLN A 28 -9.35 -13.08 -1.20
C GLN A 28 -10.23 -11.97 -0.63
N GLN A 29 -11.53 -12.21 -0.49
CA GLN A 29 -12.50 -11.23 0.02
C GLN A 29 -12.25 -11.07 1.53
N THR A 30 -11.31 -10.23 1.88
CA THR A 30 -10.99 -9.84 3.26
C THR A 30 -12.02 -8.87 3.87
N GLY A 31 -13.08 -8.54 3.14
CA GLY A 31 -14.02 -7.46 3.52
C GLY A 31 -13.47 -6.04 3.28
N LEU A 32 -12.16 -5.91 3.01
CA LEU A 32 -11.52 -4.64 2.74
C LEU A 32 -11.89 -4.08 1.35
N LYS A 33 -11.88 -2.75 1.22
CA LYS A 33 -12.23 -2.02 -0.01
C LYS A 33 -11.01 -1.75 -0.88
N GLY A 34 -9.83 -1.67 -0.27
CA GLY A 34 -8.56 -1.57 -0.97
C GLY A 34 -8.09 -2.91 -1.53
N PHE A 35 -6.96 -2.89 -2.23
CA PHE A 35 -6.34 -4.08 -2.78
C PHE A 35 -5.55 -4.83 -1.70
N THR A 36 -5.67 -6.14 -1.70
CA THR A 36 -4.87 -7.05 -0.87
C THR A 36 -4.01 -7.94 -1.76
N ARG A 37 -2.88 -8.39 -1.25
CA ARG A 37 -1.97 -9.31 -1.98
C ARG A 37 -1.95 -10.68 -1.31
N ASP A 38 -1.81 -11.73 -2.10
CA ASP A 38 -1.57 -13.09 -1.64
C ASP A 38 -0.34 -13.66 -2.38
N PRO A 39 0.73 -14.04 -1.67
CA PRO A 39 0.89 -13.93 -0.22
C PRO A 39 1.03 -12.48 0.27
N ILE A 40 0.65 -12.23 1.53
CA ILE A 40 0.78 -10.91 2.17
C ILE A 40 2.27 -10.52 2.23
N PRO A 41 2.68 -9.35 1.64
CA PRO A 41 4.07 -8.93 1.65
C PRO A 41 4.57 -8.59 3.05
N GLN A 42 5.82 -8.99 3.35
CA GLN A 42 6.54 -8.57 4.55
C GLN A 42 7.44 -7.38 4.22
N VAL A 43 7.10 -6.23 4.77
CA VAL A 43 7.81 -4.96 4.53
C VAL A 43 8.51 -4.42 5.78
N GLY A 44 8.24 -5.03 6.95
CA GLY A 44 8.73 -4.59 8.25
C GLY A 44 10.25 -4.64 8.42
N ASP A 45 10.95 -5.44 7.63
CA ASP A 45 12.42 -5.52 7.63
C ASP A 45 13.08 -4.33 6.93
N VAL A 46 12.32 -3.57 6.15
CA VAL A 46 12.82 -2.34 5.51
C VAL A 46 12.92 -1.23 6.54
N SER A 47 14.11 -0.64 6.64
CA SER A 47 14.36 0.47 7.56
C SER A 47 14.98 1.64 6.81
N LEU A 48 14.49 2.85 7.10
CA LEU A 48 15.04 4.10 6.57
C LEU A 48 15.20 5.12 7.70
N PRO A 49 16.09 6.13 7.53
CA PRO A 49 16.20 7.22 8.49
C PRO A 49 14.88 7.98 8.65
N ASP A 50 14.34 8.02 9.86
CA ASP A 50 13.18 8.80 10.22
C ASP A 50 13.61 10.21 10.65
N VAL A 51 13.24 11.21 9.88
CA VAL A 51 13.51 12.62 10.14
C VAL A 51 12.30 13.37 10.73
N GLY A 52 11.23 12.63 11.06
CA GLY A 52 10.05 13.15 11.73
C GLY A 52 10.26 13.46 13.23
N PRO A 53 9.20 13.83 13.96
CA PRO A 53 9.25 14.06 15.40
C PRO A 53 9.70 12.79 16.12
N GLY A 54 10.73 12.90 16.99
CA GLY A 54 11.26 11.76 17.72
C GLY A 54 12.16 10.78 16.95
N GLY A 55 12.18 10.84 15.59
CA GLY A 55 13.03 9.99 14.77
C GLY A 55 14.51 10.38 14.85
N ALA A 56 14.81 11.67 14.86
CA ALA A 56 16.17 12.23 14.94
C ALA A 56 17.16 11.66 13.91
N GLY A 57 16.67 11.23 12.73
CA GLY A 57 17.48 10.60 11.69
C GLY A 57 17.90 9.16 11.97
N ARG A 58 17.38 8.53 13.02
CA ARG A 58 17.65 7.11 13.29
C ARG A 58 16.96 6.23 12.27
N SER A 59 17.61 5.12 11.90
CA SER A 59 16.98 4.10 11.07
C SER A 59 15.85 3.43 11.83
N MET A 60 14.65 3.53 11.27
CA MET A 60 13.43 2.99 11.85
C MET A 60 12.77 2.02 10.88
N PRO A 61 12.28 0.86 11.35
CA PRO A 61 11.59 -0.11 10.51
C PRO A 61 10.24 0.44 10.02
N MET A 62 9.84 0.03 8.83
CA MET A 62 8.55 0.40 8.23
C MET A 62 7.43 -0.53 8.73
N ARG A 63 7.23 -0.55 10.03
CA ARG A 63 6.13 -1.25 10.70
C ARG A 63 5.52 -0.38 11.78
N ALA A 64 4.30 -0.70 12.17
CA ALA A 64 3.61 -0.03 13.25
C ALA A 64 4.23 -0.39 14.63
N ALA A 65 3.88 0.36 15.66
CA ALA A 65 4.09 -0.05 17.04
C ALA A 65 3.06 -1.14 17.43
N PRO A 66 3.29 -1.92 18.50
CA PRO A 66 2.37 -2.98 18.91
C PRO A 66 0.92 -2.49 19.02
N GLY A 67 0.00 -3.20 18.40
CA GLY A 67 -1.43 -2.89 18.36
C GLY A 67 -1.80 -1.64 17.58
N GLN A 68 -0.91 -1.12 16.73
CA GLN A 68 -1.12 0.05 15.88
C GLN A 68 -1.03 -0.30 14.40
N LEU A 69 -1.43 0.65 13.55
CA LEU A 69 -1.25 0.61 12.10
C LEU A 69 -0.34 1.75 11.64
N LEU A 70 0.46 1.49 10.61
CA LEU A 70 1.28 2.48 9.92
C LEU A 70 0.76 2.67 8.50
N VAL A 71 0.22 3.85 8.21
CA VAL A 71 -0.19 4.24 6.86
C VAL A 71 1.02 4.86 6.15
N VAL A 72 1.55 4.21 5.12
CA VAL A 72 2.76 4.61 4.41
C VAL A 72 2.42 5.18 3.04
N TYR A 73 3.00 6.33 2.70
CA TYR A 73 2.86 6.97 1.39
C TYR A 73 4.22 7.35 0.82
N PHE A 74 4.49 6.95 -0.43
CA PHE A 74 5.67 7.39 -1.18
C PHE A 74 5.31 8.63 -2.00
N GLY A 75 6.04 9.72 -1.80
CA GLY A 75 5.72 10.98 -2.46
C GLY A 75 6.83 12.02 -2.26
N PHE A 76 6.56 13.28 -2.56
CA PHE A 76 7.52 14.38 -2.40
C PHE A 76 6.81 15.70 -2.07
N ALA A 77 7.49 16.56 -1.32
CA ALA A 77 6.88 17.80 -0.78
C ALA A 77 6.55 18.84 -1.85
N SER A 78 7.28 18.84 -2.97
CA SER A 78 7.06 19.78 -4.09
C SER A 78 6.01 19.28 -5.10
N CYS A 79 5.32 18.19 -4.82
CA CYS A 79 4.25 17.68 -5.68
C CYS A 79 3.08 18.67 -5.67
N PRO A 80 2.62 19.14 -6.85
CA PRO A 80 1.64 20.23 -6.90
C PRO A 80 0.20 19.78 -6.59
N ASP A 81 -0.13 18.49 -6.74
CA ASP A 81 -1.53 18.02 -6.76
C ASP A 81 -1.73 16.69 -6.02
N ILE A 82 -1.21 15.58 -6.54
CA ILE A 82 -1.54 14.23 -6.06
C ILE A 82 -1.16 14.03 -4.58
N CYS A 83 0.06 14.43 -4.17
CA CYS A 83 0.52 14.22 -2.80
C CYS A 83 -0.30 14.98 -1.76
N PRO A 84 -0.54 16.31 -1.88
CA PRO A 84 -1.35 17.01 -0.90
C PRO A 84 -2.80 16.52 -0.89
N THR A 85 -3.36 16.12 -2.04
CA THR A 85 -4.71 15.54 -2.13
C THR A 85 -4.77 14.22 -1.38
N THR A 86 -3.84 13.28 -1.63
CA THR A 86 -3.78 11.98 -0.94
C THR A 86 -3.65 12.16 0.58
N LEU A 87 -2.73 12.99 1.05
CA LEU A 87 -2.54 13.21 2.50
C LEU A 87 -3.77 13.87 3.13
N SER A 88 -4.45 14.79 2.41
CA SER A 88 -5.71 15.38 2.87
C SER A 88 -6.84 14.37 2.96
N ASP A 89 -6.92 13.42 2.01
CA ASP A 89 -7.91 12.36 2.02
C ASP A 89 -7.68 11.37 3.17
N VAL A 90 -6.44 10.96 3.41
CA VAL A 90 -6.07 10.14 4.57
C VAL A 90 -6.40 10.87 5.87
N ARG A 91 -6.03 12.14 6.01
CA ARG A 91 -6.39 12.96 7.19
C ARG A 91 -7.89 13.00 7.42
N ALA A 92 -8.67 13.21 6.35
CA ALA A 92 -10.12 13.26 6.44
C ALA A 92 -10.74 11.90 6.79
N ALA A 93 -10.16 10.79 6.31
CA ALA A 93 -10.56 9.44 6.68
C ALA A 93 -10.27 9.15 8.16
N LEU A 94 -9.09 9.50 8.66
CA LEU A 94 -8.73 9.35 10.07
C LEU A 94 -9.69 10.11 11.00
N LYS A 95 -10.15 11.31 10.61
CA LYS A 95 -11.15 12.07 11.39
C LYS A 95 -12.53 11.40 11.48
N ARG A 96 -12.81 10.42 10.63
CA ARG A 96 -14.07 9.64 10.66
C ARG A 96 -13.99 8.47 11.65
N LEU A 97 -12.80 8.05 12.03
CA LEU A 97 -12.62 6.98 13.02
C LEU A 97 -12.99 7.46 14.44
N PRO A 98 -13.49 6.56 15.30
CA PRO A 98 -13.53 6.77 16.74
C PRO A 98 -12.16 7.21 17.28
N ALA A 99 -12.14 7.94 18.39
CA ALA A 99 -10.89 8.51 18.92
C ALA A 99 -9.86 7.43 19.26
N ASP A 100 -10.28 6.36 19.92
CA ASP A 100 -9.49 5.21 20.31
C ASP A 100 -8.86 4.49 19.11
N GLN A 101 -9.60 4.30 18.03
CA GLN A 101 -9.08 3.74 16.79
C GLN A 101 -8.10 4.69 16.10
N ARG A 102 -8.45 5.98 16.02
CA ARG A 102 -7.61 6.99 15.38
C ARG A 102 -6.23 7.12 16.05
N GLU A 103 -6.15 7.02 17.36
CA GLU A 103 -4.91 7.08 18.14
C GLU A 103 -3.98 5.86 17.88
N ARG A 104 -4.54 4.79 17.36
CA ARG A 104 -3.80 3.58 16.95
C ARG A 104 -3.27 3.67 15.50
N VAL A 105 -3.50 4.76 14.76
CA VAL A 105 -3.04 4.92 13.38
C VAL A 105 -1.98 6.02 13.31
N GLN A 106 -0.78 5.67 12.87
CA GLN A 106 0.29 6.60 12.54
C GLN A 106 0.47 6.70 11.03
N VAL A 107 0.74 7.90 10.53
CA VAL A 107 1.03 8.13 9.10
C VAL A 107 2.52 8.31 8.88
N ALA A 108 3.05 7.74 7.81
CA ALA A 108 4.44 7.90 7.39
C ALA A 108 4.51 8.34 5.93
N MET A 109 5.36 9.31 5.65
CA MET A 109 5.71 9.68 4.29
C MET A 109 7.17 9.31 3.99
N VAL A 110 7.40 8.59 2.89
CA VAL A 110 8.73 8.30 2.35
C VAL A 110 8.98 9.24 1.19
N THR A 111 10.01 10.08 1.27
CA THR A 111 10.31 10.94 0.13
C THR A 111 11.00 10.17 -0.98
N VAL A 112 10.50 10.35 -2.21
CA VAL A 112 11.12 9.87 -3.45
C VAL A 112 12.01 10.94 -4.11
N ASP A 113 12.07 12.14 -3.52
CA ASP A 113 12.90 13.25 -3.99
C ASP A 113 13.79 13.83 -2.87
N PRO A 114 14.73 13.06 -2.33
CA PRO A 114 15.55 13.51 -1.21
C PRO A 114 16.50 14.67 -1.56
N LYS A 115 16.64 15.02 -2.84
CA LYS A 115 17.44 16.18 -3.26
C LYS A 115 16.75 17.49 -2.91
N ARG A 116 15.44 17.60 -3.15
CA ARG A 116 14.63 18.78 -2.81
C ARG A 116 14.06 18.69 -1.40
N ASP A 117 13.70 17.50 -0.95
CA ASP A 117 13.07 17.25 0.33
C ASP A 117 14.12 17.08 1.44
N THR A 118 14.57 18.20 2.01
CA THR A 118 15.40 18.16 3.22
C THR A 118 14.58 17.69 4.43
N ALA A 119 15.25 17.31 5.53
CA ALA A 119 14.56 16.95 6.77
C ALA A 119 13.63 18.08 7.29
N ALA A 120 14.02 19.36 7.12
CA ALA A 120 13.20 20.49 7.51
C ALA A 120 11.96 20.64 6.61
N VAL A 121 12.11 20.43 5.30
CA VAL A 121 11.01 20.46 4.33
C VAL A 121 10.01 19.34 4.65
N MET A 122 10.49 18.12 4.87
CA MET A 122 9.64 16.97 5.21
C MET A 122 8.87 17.21 6.52
N ARG A 123 9.54 17.70 7.57
CA ARG A 123 8.86 18.00 8.84
C ARG A 123 7.76 19.03 8.68
N LYS A 124 8.03 20.12 7.95
CA LYS A 124 7.03 21.17 7.70
C LYS A 124 5.86 20.61 6.89
N TYR A 125 6.16 19.85 5.84
CA TYR A 125 5.15 19.35 4.91
C TYR A 125 4.22 18.31 5.57
N VAL A 126 4.77 17.24 6.15
CA VAL A 126 3.95 16.18 6.76
C VAL A 126 3.22 16.67 8.02
N GLY A 127 3.90 17.50 8.84
CA GLY A 127 3.30 18.11 10.03
C GLY A 127 2.18 19.10 9.75
N HIS A 128 2.00 19.56 8.50
CA HIS A 128 0.82 20.32 8.10
C HIS A 128 -0.46 19.46 8.07
N PHE A 129 -0.32 18.17 7.81
CA PHE A 129 -1.48 17.26 7.68
C PHE A 129 -1.77 16.50 8.97
N PHE A 130 -0.77 16.09 9.74
CA PHE A 130 -0.93 15.13 10.84
C PHE A 130 -0.25 15.60 12.12
N ASP A 131 -0.86 15.28 13.26
CA ASP A 131 -0.29 15.55 14.60
C ASP A 131 0.71 14.46 15.04
N SER A 132 0.45 13.18 14.66
CA SER A 132 1.34 12.04 14.88
C SER A 132 1.74 11.44 13.54
N TRP A 133 3.06 11.46 13.24
CA TRP A 133 3.56 11.05 11.93
C TRP A 133 5.05 10.70 11.96
N ARG A 134 5.48 9.98 10.91
CA ARG A 134 6.89 9.74 10.57
C ARG A 134 7.21 10.33 9.20
N ALA A 135 8.49 10.63 8.99
CA ALA A 135 8.99 11.05 7.68
C ALA A 135 10.30 10.34 7.38
N TYR A 136 10.27 9.46 6.41
CA TYR A 136 11.44 8.70 5.99
C TYR A 136 12.19 9.41 4.86
N ARG A 137 13.49 9.61 5.06
CA ARG A 137 14.36 10.27 4.09
C ARG A 137 15.72 9.58 4.04
N THR A 138 16.14 9.21 2.84
CA THR A 138 17.50 8.72 2.59
C THR A 138 18.06 9.33 1.30
N THR A 139 19.36 9.59 1.26
CA THR A 139 20.09 9.94 0.04
C THR A 139 20.76 8.73 -0.60
N ASP A 140 20.70 7.57 0.06
CA ASP A 140 21.12 6.29 -0.51
C ASP A 140 20.03 5.77 -1.47
N ALA A 141 20.29 5.91 -2.77
CA ALA A 141 19.37 5.48 -3.81
C ALA A 141 19.07 3.96 -3.75
N ALA A 142 20.03 3.15 -3.33
CA ALA A 142 19.83 1.70 -3.21
C ALA A 142 18.91 1.37 -2.02
N ALA A 143 19.01 2.12 -0.91
CA ALA A 143 18.11 1.95 0.23
C ALA A 143 16.68 2.37 -0.13
N LEU A 144 16.49 3.47 -0.87
CA LEU A 144 15.18 3.90 -1.37
C LEU A 144 14.60 2.86 -2.33
N ALA A 145 15.38 2.38 -3.29
CA ALA A 145 14.93 1.35 -4.23
C ALA A 145 14.53 0.02 -3.54
N ARG A 146 15.23 -0.36 -2.47
CA ARG A 146 14.81 -1.54 -1.66
C ARG A 146 13.46 -1.30 -0.98
N ALA A 147 13.25 -0.09 -0.44
CA ALA A 147 11.98 0.26 0.16
C ALA A 147 10.85 0.24 -0.88
N GLU A 148 11.04 0.88 -2.01
CA GLU A 148 10.08 0.88 -3.11
C GLU A 148 9.76 -0.53 -3.59
N LYS A 149 10.78 -1.37 -3.81
CA LYS A 149 10.58 -2.77 -4.22
C LYS A 149 9.73 -3.55 -3.23
N ALA A 150 9.96 -3.38 -1.93
CA ALA A 150 9.23 -4.11 -0.89
C ALA A 150 7.73 -3.74 -0.90
N PHE A 151 7.42 -2.47 -1.13
CA PHE A 151 6.04 -1.99 -1.21
C PHE A 151 5.41 -2.12 -2.61
N GLY A 152 6.19 -2.44 -3.65
CA GLY A 152 5.74 -2.36 -5.04
C GLY A 152 5.54 -0.91 -5.52
N ALA A 153 6.18 0.04 -4.83
CA ALA A 153 6.22 1.43 -5.22
C ALA A 153 7.33 1.68 -6.26
N SER A 154 7.26 2.80 -6.94
CA SER A 154 8.28 3.23 -7.91
C SER A 154 8.26 4.74 -8.10
N HIS A 155 9.41 5.28 -8.50
CA HIS A 155 9.49 6.66 -8.99
C HIS A 155 10.45 6.76 -10.18
N SER A 156 10.32 7.85 -10.92
CA SER A 156 11.27 8.24 -11.97
C SER A 156 11.41 9.76 -12.04
N THR A 157 12.51 10.21 -12.59
CA THR A 157 12.76 11.63 -12.82
C THR A 157 13.03 11.89 -14.30
N THR A 158 12.48 12.96 -14.84
CA THR A 158 12.71 13.40 -16.23
C THR A 158 13.13 14.87 -16.26
N PRO A 159 14.03 15.28 -17.18
CA PRO A 159 14.38 16.70 -17.32
C PRO A 159 13.15 17.56 -17.62
N ALA A 160 12.98 18.65 -16.89
CA ALA A 160 11.89 19.60 -17.11
C ALA A 160 12.25 20.66 -18.17
N LYS A 161 11.27 21.12 -18.97
CA LYS A 161 11.47 22.09 -20.05
C LYS A 161 12.03 23.44 -19.59
N GLY A 162 11.81 23.83 -18.34
CA GLY A 162 12.28 25.08 -17.73
C GLY A 162 13.58 24.95 -16.93
N GLY A 163 14.26 23.80 -16.99
CA GLY A 163 15.39 23.46 -16.13
C GLY A 163 14.94 22.70 -14.88
N GLY A 164 15.89 21.96 -14.27
CA GLY A 164 15.55 21.03 -13.18
C GLY A 164 14.98 19.70 -13.68
N TYR A 165 14.07 19.11 -12.94
CA TYR A 165 13.46 17.83 -13.27
C TYR A 165 12.05 17.68 -12.70
N ASP A 166 11.23 16.90 -13.37
CA ASP A 166 9.93 16.42 -12.91
C ASP A 166 10.07 15.05 -12.25
N VAL A 167 9.21 14.76 -11.27
CA VAL A 167 9.15 13.49 -10.57
C VAL A 167 7.80 12.86 -10.84
N VAL A 168 7.82 11.59 -11.26
CA VAL A 168 6.64 10.73 -11.38
C VAL A 168 6.80 9.58 -10.38
N HIS A 169 5.75 9.23 -9.66
CA HIS A 169 5.76 8.12 -8.70
C HIS A 169 4.43 7.37 -8.71
N SER A 170 4.44 6.13 -8.20
CA SER A 170 3.22 5.36 -7.96
C SER A 170 2.37 6.03 -6.88
N ALA A 171 1.07 6.14 -7.11
CA ALA A 171 0.14 6.89 -6.27
C ALA A 171 -0.70 5.97 -5.36
N PHE A 172 -0.05 4.97 -4.74
CA PHE A 172 -0.68 4.10 -3.75
C PHE A 172 -0.32 4.54 -2.33
N THR A 173 -1.26 4.31 -1.42
CA THR A 173 -1.06 4.40 0.03
C THR A 173 -1.18 2.99 0.61
N TYR A 174 -0.34 2.64 1.56
CA TYR A 174 -0.16 1.29 2.08
C TYR A 174 -0.47 1.24 3.58
N VAL A 175 -1.08 0.18 4.06
CA VAL A 175 -1.30 -0.05 5.50
C VAL A 175 -0.46 -1.23 5.96
N VAL A 176 0.35 -0.99 6.98
CA VAL A 176 1.27 -1.98 7.55
C VAL A 176 0.95 -2.15 9.03
N ASP A 177 0.92 -3.39 9.49
CA ASP A 177 0.71 -3.73 10.89
C ASP A 177 2.01 -3.72 11.72
N ASP A 178 1.92 -4.12 12.98
CA ASP A 178 3.05 -4.21 13.89
C ASP A 178 3.94 -5.45 13.64
N GLN A 179 3.45 -6.42 12.89
CA GLN A 179 4.22 -7.56 12.38
C GLN A 179 5.01 -7.22 11.11
N GLY A 180 4.78 -6.03 10.52
CA GLY A 180 5.39 -5.62 9.26
C GLY A 180 4.71 -6.21 8.03
N ARG A 181 3.48 -6.72 8.15
CA ARG A 181 2.66 -7.21 7.04
C ARG A 181 1.97 -6.04 6.35
N LEU A 182 2.04 -6.00 5.01
CA LEU A 182 1.31 -5.02 4.20
C LEU A 182 -0.10 -5.56 3.95
N LEU A 183 -1.07 -5.03 4.68
CA LEU A 183 -2.43 -5.57 4.76
C LEU A 183 -3.32 -5.12 3.61
N VAL A 184 -3.22 -3.85 3.20
CA VAL A 184 -4.07 -3.26 2.16
C VAL A 184 -3.36 -2.10 1.47
N GLU A 185 -3.71 -1.88 0.20
CA GLU A 185 -3.24 -0.78 -0.64
C GLU A 185 -4.41 0.02 -1.17
N TRP A 186 -4.33 1.33 -1.04
CA TRP A 186 -5.34 2.24 -1.57
C TRP A 186 -4.80 2.99 -2.78
N PRO A 187 -5.47 2.91 -3.94
CA PRO A 187 -5.12 3.71 -5.09
C PRO A 187 -5.42 5.20 -4.84
N PHE A 188 -4.82 6.08 -5.63
CA PHE A 188 -5.19 7.49 -5.64
C PHE A 188 -6.71 7.68 -5.80
N ALA A 189 -7.26 8.67 -5.12
CA ALA A 189 -8.68 8.98 -5.07
C ALA A 189 -9.59 7.89 -4.46
N MET A 190 -9.03 6.96 -3.67
CA MET A 190 -9.83 6.05 -2.85
C MET A 190 -10.81 6.86 -1.98
N PRO A 191 -12.11 6.54 -1.96
CA PRO A 191 -13.07 7.28 -1.15
C PRO A 191 -12.70 7.27 0.34
N ARG A 192 -12.75 8.43 0.98
CA ARG A 192 -12.40 8.61 2.42
C ARG A 192 -13.18 7.68 3.35
N ARG A 193 -14.45 7.38 3.00
CA ARG A 193 -15.28 6.43 3.75
C ARG A 193 -14.74 5.00 3.67
N ASP A 194 -14.18 4.63 2.51
CA ASP A 194 -13.67 3.29 2.28
C ASP A 194 -12.31 3.12 2.96
N ILE A 195 -11.44 4.16 2.94
CA ILE A 195 -10.21 4.23 3.74
C ILE A 195 -10.52 4.06 5.24
N SER A 196 -11.52 4.81 5.77
CA SER A 196 -11.88 4.70 7.19
C SER A 196 -12.52 3.36 7.54
N ALA A 197 -13.28 2.76 6.63
CA ALA A 197 -13.89 1.44 6.82
C ALA A 197 -12.81 0.35 6.91
N ASP A 198 -11.83 0.36 6.00
CA ASP A 198 -10.72 -0.60 6.01
C ASP A 198 -9.92 -0.50 7.31
N LEU A 199 -9.55 0.72 7.73
CA LEU A 199 -8.82 0.92 8.99
C LEU A 199 -9.61 0.39 10.20
N SER A 200 -10.92 0.68 10.27
CA SER A 200 -11.77 0.20 11.37
C SER A 200 -11.83 -1.33 11.39
N THR A 201 -12.06 -1.97 10.23
CA THR A 201 -12.12 -3.43 10.10
C THR A 201 -10.82 -4.07 10.59
N ILE A 202 -9.66 -3.58 10.15
CA ILE A 202 -8.34 -4.13 10.54
C ILE A 202 -8.11 -3.97 12.06
N LEU A 203 -8.44 -2.80 12.62
CA LEU A 203 -8.24 -2.51 14.04
C LEU A 203 -9.17 -3.33 14.96
N GLU A 204 -10.37 -3.67 14.49
CA GLU A 204 -11.33 -4.52 15.21
C GLU A 204 -10.91 -5.99 15.19
N GLU A 205 -10.40 -6.49 14.07
CA GLU A 205 -9.87 -7.86 13.94
C GLU A 205 -8.66 -8.08 14.86
N ASP A 206 -7.76 -7.09 14.96
CA ASP A 206 -6.58 -7.14 15.84
C ASP A 206 -6.96 -7.18 17.33
N THR A 207 -8.05 -6.53 17.72
CA THR A 207 -8.53 -6.51 19.11
C THR A 207 -9.15 -7.84 19.55
N ASN A 208 -9.57 -8.68 18.61
CA ASN A 208 -10.25 -9.95 18.87
C ASN A 208 -9.31 -11.18 18.84
N GLN A 209 -8.00 -10.99 18.66
CA GLN A 209 -6.95 -12.02 18.69
C GLN A 209 -6.18 -12.00 20.00
#